data_6ddbe3e232dec35366ff50a763c35c6c
#
_entry.id   6ddbe3e232dec35366ff50a763c35c6c
#
_cell.length_a   1.000
_cell.length_b   1.000
_cell.length_c   1.000
_cell.angle_alpha   90.00
_cell.angle_beta   90.00
_cell.angle_gamma   90.00
#
_symmetry.space_group_name_H-M   'P 1'
#
loop_
_entity.id
_entity.type
_entity.pdbx_description
1 polymer ?
#
loop_
_entity_poly.entity_id
_entity_poly.type
_entity_poly.pdbx_seq_one_letter_code
_entity_poly.pdbx_strand_id
1 'polypeptide(L)'
;MKPFTRWLAGMAGAAALGLSGTAQAEKEPIKFALLQDFTAVYTFVTDEYHQGQRDYLRLVNETGGIEGHMIETIVRDTANEPQRGLEAYNRARREGAVLVDFFSTPVSRAAVNRVLSDEVVMITALHGRGDASEGETFPFVFPMMATYWSQATVLADYIDQHQGGLEGKRIALVHIDSPFGREPIPVLRDLAEKKDFELRAFAYPSPGTEQSATWSDLRRYRPDHVIIWGAGGGQQVSVREAIRNGIRQENILSVVWLAETDARNVGGNHMNGVKRFEAVGTGTDHPIIQDIMEHVIEPGRGQGSANNVGTTYYNIGVATMAVAVEAARLAMQEFGAPLTGEKLRDGFRMIENFDARGMMPPITITADDHQGGGYGRVSAWNGEAWEPLTDWYAAHQDIVWEEIEKDAAGFREGR
;
A
#
# COMPACT_ATOMS: atom_id res chain seq x y z
N MET A 1 -17.87 3.82 -98.82
CA MET A 1 -17.79 5.24 -98.53
C MET A 1 -17.78 5.42 -96.99
N LYS A 2 -16.69 6.01 -96.47
CA LYS A 2 -16.53 6.34 -95.08
C LYS A 2 -17.24 7.65 -94.76
N PRO A 3 -17.65 7.83 -93.44
CA PRO A 3 -17.19 9.02 -92.81
C PRO A 3 -16.66 8.81 -91.37
N PHE A 4 -15.82 9.72 -91.07
CA PHE A 4 -15.09 10.06 -89.84
C PHE A 4 -15.95 10.16 -88.57
N THR A 5 -15.44 9.65 -87.47
CA THR A 5 -15.92 9.99 -86.11
C THR A 5 -14.78 10.63 -85.31
N ARG A 6 -15.02 11.85 -84.85
CA ARG A 6 -14.09 12.62 -84.01
C ARG A 6 -14.13 12.14 -82.55
N TRP A 7 -12.95 11.93 -81.96
CA TRP A 7 -12.74 11.71 -80.52
C TRP A 7 -12.75 13.07 -79.79
N LEU A 8 -13.52 13.12 -78.65
CA LEU A 8 -13.40 14.15 -77.65
C LEU A 8 -12.84 13.51 -76.41
N ALA A 9 -11.62 13.87 -76.01
CA ALA A 9 -10.97 13.44 -74.76
C ALA A 9 -11.48 14.36 -73.66
N GLY A 10 -12.19 13.73 -72.68
CA GLY A 10 -12.53 14.37 -71.40
C GLY A 10 -11.46 14.07 -70.39
N MET A 11 -10.72 15.06 -69.93
CA MET A 11 -9.82 14.97 -68.78
C MET A 11 -10.67 14.98 -67.51
N ALA A 12 -10.78 13.86 -66.81
CA ALA A 12 -11.26 13.80 -65.46
C ALA A 12 -10.06 13.98 -64.51
N GLY A 13 -9.94 15.17 -63.94
CA GLY A 13 -8.96 15.43 -62.87
C GLY A 13 -9.42 14.76 -61.57
N ALA A 14 -8.74 13.70 -61.15
CA ALA A 14 -8.88 13.12 -59.84
C ALA A 14 -8.14 14.00 -58.80
N ALA A 15 -8.86 14.79 -58.03
CA ALA A 15 -8.32 15.46 -56.84
C ALA A 15 -8.14 14.41 -55.74
N ALA A 16 -6.93 13.91 -55.56
CA ALA A 16 -6.54 13.11 -54.41
C ALA A 16 -6.46 14.06 -53.22
N LEU A 17 -7.51 14.10 -52.40
CA LEU A 17 -7.47 14.65 -51.05
C LEU A 17 -6.57 13.73 -50.20
N GLY A 18 -5.30 14.11 -50.07
CA GLY A 18 -4.39 13.49 -49.12
C GLY A 18 -4.87 13.75 -47.69
N LEU A 19 -5.50 12.78 -47.09
CA LEU A 19 -5.62 12.70 -45.64
C LEU A 19 -4.21 12.49 -45.07
N SER A 20 -3.49 13.58 -44.85
CA SER A 20 -2.31 13.60 -43.99
C SER A 20 -2.81 13.40 -42.54
N GLY A 21 -3.09 12.17 -42.17
CA GLY A 21 -3.15 11.80 -40.78
C GLY A 21 -1.76 12.09 -40.20
N THR A 22 -1.63 13.18 -39.45
CA THR A 22 -0.47 13.37 -38.58
C THR A 22 -0.46 12.21 -37.63
N ALA A 23 0.36 11.19 -37.91
CA ALA A 23 0.72 10.19 -36.89
C ALA A 23 1.34 11.01 -35.75
N GLN A 24 0.56 11.24 -34.70
CA GLN A 24 1.07 11.85 -33.49
C GLN A 24 2.11 10.89 -32.95
N ALA A 25 3.37 11.33 -32.88
CA ALA A 25 4.43 10.49 -32.33
C ALA A 25 3.99 10.04 -30.94
N GLU A 26 4.03 8.74 -30.72
CA GLU A 26 3.70 8.14 -29.44
C GLU A 26 4.63 8.76 -28.38
N LYS A 27 4.04 9.29 -27.31
CA LYS A 27 4.82 9.95 -26.25
C LYS A 27 5.59 8.88 -25.47
N GLU A 28 6.79 9.21 -24.99
CA GLU A 28 7.57 8.29 -24.17
C GLU A 28 6.78 7.85 -22.92
N PRO A 29 6.74 6.56 -22.60
CA PRO A 29 5.99 6.05 -21.45
C PRO A 29 6.63 6.45 -20.13
N ILE A 30 5.79 6.62 -19.11
CA ILE A 30 6.20 6.75 -17.71
C ILE A 30 6.42 5.35 -17.14
N LYS A 31 7.57 5.09 -16.52
CA LYS A 31 7.91 3.74 -16.03
C LYS A 31 7.88 3.65 -14.52
N PHE A 32 7.01 2.76 -14.00
CA PHE A 32 6.92 2.38 -12.60
C PHE A 32 7.47 0.98 -12.39
N ALA A 33 8.32 0.80 -11.38
CA ALA A 33 8.90 -0.50 -11.05
C ALA A 33 8.17 -1.13 -9.87
N LEU A 34 7.55 -2.28 -10.11
CA LEU A 34 6.87 -3.10 -9.12
C LEU A 34 7.78 -4.30 -8.80
N LEU A 35 8.65 -4.14 -7.81
CA LEU A 35 9.71 -5.08 -7.46
C LEU A 35 9.32 -5.81 -6.17
N GLN A 36 8.45 -6.80 -6.28
CA GLN A 36 7.72 -7.39 -5.16
C GLN A 36 8.12 -8.85 -4.90
N ASP A 37 7.58 -9.44 -3.85
CA ASP A 37 7.78 -10.84 -3.51
C ASP A 37 6.70 -11.72 -4.18
N PHE A 38 7.07 -12.39 -5.26
CA PHE A 38 6.17 -13.31 -5.97
C PHE A 38 6.42 -14.78 -5.64
N THR A 39 7.48 -15.12 -4.89
CA THR A 39 7.92 -16.52 -4.74
C THR A 39 8.22 -16.94 -3.31
N ALA A 40 8.18 -16.04 -2.32
CA ALA A 40 8.54 -16.36 -0.95
C ALA A 40 7.40 -16.10 0.06
N VAL A 41 7.62 -15.30 1.08
CA VAL A 41 6.76 -15.21 2.29
C VAL A 41 5.48 -14.43 2.05
N TYR A 42 5.48 -13.41 1.17
CA TYR A 42 4.34 -12.50 0.99
C TYR A 42 3.50 -12.76 -0.24
N THR A 43 3.68 -13.90 -0.92
CA THR A 43 2.93 -14.28 -2.14
C THR A 43 1.42 -14.19 -1.98
N PHE A 44 0.90 -14.52 -0.80
CA PHE A 44 -0.55 -14.49 -0.48
C PHE A 44 -1.15 -13.09 -0.49
N VAL A 45 -0.34 -12.04 -0.22
CA VAL A 45 -0.75 -10.64 -0.33
C VAL A 45 -0.44 -10.10 -1.72
N THR A 46 0.77 -10.39 -2.20
CA THR A 46 1.32 -9.80 -3.43
C THR A 46 0.45 -10.10 -4.63
N ASP A 47 -0.14 -11.28 -4.73
CA ASP A 47 -0.98 -11.68 -5.87
C ASP A 47 -2.16 -10.70 -6.06
N GLU A 48 -2.96 -10.48 -5.01
CA GLU A 48 -4.11 -9.58 -5.05
C GLU A 48 -3.67 -8.10 -5.14
N TYR A 49 -2.67 -7.71 -4.35
CA TYR A 49 -2.16 -6.33 -4.32
C TYR A 49 -1.59 -5.91 -5.68
N HIS A 50 -0.74 -6.75 -6.27
CA HIS A 50 -0.16 -6.52 -7.59
C HIS A 50 -1.22 -6.45 -8.68
N GLN A 51 -2.23 -7.34 -8.61
CA GLN A 51 -3.35 -7.29 -9.54
C GLN A 51 -4.08 -5.95 -9.45
N GLY A 52 -4.40 -5.48 -8.25
CA GLY A 52 -5.06 -4.18 -8.04
C GLY A 52 -4.24 -3.01 -8.61
N GLN A 53 -2.92 -3.03 -8.40
CA GLN A 53 -2.02 -2.04 -9.00
C GLN A 53 -2.10 -2.04 -10.52
N ARG A 54 -2.02 -3.20 -11.14
CA ARG A 54 -1.99 -3.33 -12.60
C ARG A 54 -3.32 -3.04 -13.26
N ASP A 55 -4.41 -3.46 -12.65
CA ASP A 55 -5.75 -3.18 -13.16
C ASP A 55 -6.06 -1.68 -13.12
N TYR A 56 -5.65 -1.00 -12.06
CA TYR A 56 -5.78 0.46 -12.00
C TYR A 56 -4.89 1.18 -13.03
N LEU A 57 -3.63 0.81 -13.15
CA LEU A 57 -2.74 1.38 -14.18
C LEU A 57 -3.24 1.09 -15.61
N ARG A 58 -3.89 -0.07 -15.80
CA ARG A 58 -4.57 -0.36 -17.06
C ARG A 58 -5.75 0.57 -17.30
N LEU A 59 -6.58 0.84 -16.28
CA LEU A 59 -7.68 1.81 -16.37
C LEU A 59 -7.14 3.19 -16.78
N VAL A 60 -6.07 3.66 -16.14
CA VAL A 60 -5.43 4.94 -16.48
C VAL A 60 -4.99 4.97 -17.95
N ASN A 61 -4.37 3.90 -18.44
CA ASN A 61 -3.94 3.81 -19.82
C ASN A 61 -5.11 3.77 -20.82
N GLU A 62 -6.20 3.05 -20.50
CA GLU A 62 -7.41 3.01 -21.34
C GLU A 62 -8.11 4.37 -21.41
N THR A 63 -7.92 5.22 -20.41
CA THR A 63 -8.45 6.59 -20.36
C THR A 63 -7.48 7.65 -20.92
N GLY A 64 -6.38 7.22 -21.55
CA GLY A 64 -5.44 8.11 -22.27
C GLY A 64 -4.13 8.40 -21.53
N GLY A 65 -3.84 7.70 -20.44
CA GLY A 65 -2.60 7.87 -19.67
C GLY A 65 -2.53 9.19 -18.89
N ILE A 66 -1.33 9.58 -18.51
CA ILE A 66 -1.07 10.86 -17.82
C ILE A 66 -0.58 11.88 -18.87
N GLU A 67 -1.37 12.90 -19.14
CA GLU A 67 -1.08 13.92 -20.18
C GLU A 67 -0.72 13.27 -21.55
N GLY A 68 -1.35 12.12 -21.85
CA GLY A 68 -1.12 11.34 -23.07
C GLY A 68 0.13 10.44 -23.05
N HIS A 69 0.82 10.32 -21.92
CA HIS A 69 1.90 9.37 -21.70
C HIS A 69 1.34 8.10 -21.07
N MET A 70 1.55 6.94 -21.68
CA MET A 70 1.15 5.67 -21.12
C MET A 70 2.07 5.28 -19.95
N ILE A 71 1.53 4.51 -19.00
CA ILE A 71 2.32 3.98 -17.89
C ILE A 71 2.76 2.57 -18.25
N GLU A 72 4.06 2.31 -18.21
CA GLU A 72 4.66 0.98 -18.30
C GLU A 72 5.11 0.48 -16.94
N THR A 73 4.92 -0.80 -16.68
CA THR A 73 5.37 -1.43 -15.43
C THR A 73 6.58 -2.32 -15.67
N ILE A 74 7.62 -2.14 -14.84
CA ILE A 74 8.77 -3.03 -14.77
C ILE A 74 8.56 -3.96 -13.59
N VAL A 75 8.24 -5.23 -13.84
CA VAL A 75 7.93 -6.23 -12.80
C VAL A 75 9.12 -7.15 -12.58
N ARG A 76 9.56 -7.32 -11.33
CA ARG A 76 10.63 -8.24 -10.93
C ARG A 76 10.32 -8.88 -9.59
N ASP A 77 10.67 -10.15 -9.45
CA ASP A 77 10.58 -10.86 -8.18
C ASP A 77 11.80 -10.60 -7.30
N THR A 78 11.57 -10.18 -6.06
CA THR A 78 12.61 -9.96 -5.06
C THR A 78 12.76 -11.13 -4.10
N ALA A 79 11.80 -12.03 -4.04
CA ALA A 79 11.69 -13.10 -3.03
C ALA A 79 11.85 -12.57 -1.59
N ASN A 80 11.48 -11.34 -1.33
CA ASN A 80 11.65 -10.64 -0.05
C ASN A 80 13.12 -10.58 0.45
N GLU A 81 14.09 -10.72 -0.46
CA GLU A 81 15.52 -10.69 -0.16
C GLU A 81 16.11 -9.31 -0.49
N PRO A 82 16.73 -8.59 0.48
CA PRO A 82 17.28 -7.25 0.27
C PRO A 82 18.28 -7.17 -0.88
N GLN A 83 19.21 -8.11 -0.98
CA GLN A 83 20.22 -8.11 -2.06
C GLN A 83 19.56 -8.24 -3.43
N ARG A 84 18.63 -9.19 -3.58
CA ARG A 84 17.89 -9.42 -4.82
C ARG A 84 17.02 -8.22 -5.19
N GLY A 85 16.41 -7.58 -4.18
CA GLY A 85 15.67 -6.33 -4.36
C GLY A 85 16.54 -5.20 -4.89
N LEU A 86 17.73 -4.99 -4.33
CA LEU A 86 18.68 -3.99 -4.81
C LEU A 86 19.19 -4.26 -6.23
N GLU A 87 19.42 -5.53 -6.59
CA GLU A 87 19.76 -5.91 -7.96
C GLU A 87 18.62 -5.61 -8.95
N ALA A 88 17.38 -5.95 -8.57
CA ALA A 88 16.19 -5.64 -9.36
C ALA A 88 16.02 -4.13 -9.55
N TYR A 89 16.17 -3.36 -8.47
CA TYR A 89 16.14 -1.90 -8.49
C TYR A 89 17.18 -1.29 -9.44
N ASN A 90 18.44 -1.72 -9.34
CA ASN A 90 19.51 -1.22 -10.20
C ASN A 90 19.23 -1.48 -11.70
N ARG A 91 18.53 -2.56 -12.03
CA ARG A 91 18.10 -2.82 -13.42
C ARG A 91 16.94 -1.91 -13.81
N ALA A 92 15.89 -1.83 -12.99
CA ALA A 92 14.72 -0.99 -13.26
C ALA A 92 15.08 0.49 -13.44
N ARG A 93 16.01 1.01 -12.60
CA ARG A 93 16.53 2.37 -12.74
C ARG A 93 17.20 2.61 -14.10
N ARG A 94 18.05 1.66 -14.57
CA ARG A 94 18.67 1.76 -15.91
C ARG A 94 17.64 1.66 -17.06
N GLU A 95 16.50 1.04 -16.83
CA GLU A 95 15.37 0.98 -17.76
C GLU A 95 14.53 2.26 -17.73
N GLY A 96 14.84 3.22 -16.83
CA GLY A 96 14.19 4.52 -16.74
C GLY A 96 13.02 4.58 -15.75
N ALA A 97 12.97 3.68 -14.76
CA ALA A 97 11.97 3.77 -13.69
C ALA A 97 12.15 5.05 -12.86
N VAL A 98 11.07 5.81 -12.67
CA VAL A 98 11.01 7.02 -11.85
C VAL A 98 10.39 6.77 -10.48
N LEU A 99 9.69 5.64 -10.33
CA LEU A 99 9.07 5.17 -9.10
C LEU A 99 9.36 3.69 -8.88
N VAL A 100 9.56 3.29 -7.62
CA VAL A 100 9.71 1.89 -7.22
C VAL A 100 8.79 1.56 -6.03
N ASP A 101 8.14 0.39 -6.09
CA ASP A 101 7.43 -0.25 -4.99
C ASP A 101 8.01 -1.64 -4.74
N PHE A 102 8.58 -1.84 -3.55
CA PHE A 102 9.10 -3.15 -3.15
C PHE A 102 8.08 -4.01 -2.41
N PHE A 103 7.08 -3.38 -1.83
CA PHE A 103 6.08 -4.04 -0.99
C PHE A 103 6.71 -5.01 0.04
N SER A 104 7.81 -4.57 0.63
CA SER A 104 8.65 -5.37 1.53
C SER A 104 9.43 -4.48 2.49
N THR A 105 9.15 -4.56 3.80
CA THR A 105 9.88 -3.80 4.81
C THR A 105 11.40 -4.05 4.78
N PRO A 106 11.92 -5.29 4.77
CA PRO A 106 13.37 -5.50 4.74
C PRO A 106 14.04 -4.99 3.46
N VAL A 107 13.40 -5.12 2.31
CA VAL A 107 13.94 -4.64 1.03
C VAL A 107 13.91 -3.11 0.96
N SER A 108 12.78 -2.49 1.32
CA SER A 108 12.64 -1.02 1.34
C SER A 108 13.66 -0.38 2.28
N ARG A 109 13.83 -0.92 3.50
CA ARG A 109 14.84 -0.41 4.46
C ARG A 109 16.25 -0.48 3.88
N ALA A 110 16.61 -1.55 3.17
CA ALA A 110 17.91 -1.69 2.53
C ALA A 110 18.13 -0.74 1.33
N ALA A 111 17.03 -0.34 0.66
CA ALA A 111 17.08 0.49 -0.54
C ALA A 111 17.14 2.00 -0.26
N VAL A 112 16.82 2.47 0.96
CA VAL A 112 16.67 3.90 1.29
C VAL A 112 17.84 4.74 0.78
N ASN A 113 19.06 4.46 1.23
CA ASN A 113 20.24 5.25 0.82
C ASN A 113 20.43 5.28 -0.70
N ARG A 114 20.02 4.21 -1.37
CA ARG A 114 20.17 4.10 -2.82
C ARG A 114 19.15 4.98 -3.56
N VAL A 115 17.89 4.90 -3.18
CA VAL A 115 16.85 5.72 -3.82
C VAL A 115 17.05 7.20 -3.57
N LEU A 116 17.52 7.59 -2.37
CA LEU A 116 17.89 8.97 -2.06
C LEU A 116 19.02 9.48 -2.95
N SER A 117 20.09 8.67 -3.11
CA SER A 117 21.24 9.04 -3.96
C SER A 117 20.92 9.07 -5.45
N ASP A 118 19.99 8.23 -5.89
CA ASP A 118 19.61 8.10 -7.31
C ASP A 118 18.43 9.00 -7.69
N GLU A 119 17.81 9.72 -6.72
CA GLU A 119 16.66 10.60 -6.88
C GLU A 119 15.46 9.87 -7.54
N VAL A 120 15.23 8.60 -7.14
CA VAL A 120 14.10 7.78 -7.57
C VAL A 120 13.09 7.69 -6.43
N VAL A 121 11.82 7.96 -6.72
CA VAL A 121 10.77 7.87 -5.72
C VAL A 121 10.54 6.41 -5.32
N MET A 122 10.61 6.14 -4.02
CA MET A 122 10.20 4.86 -3.41
C MET A 122 8.91 5.07 -2.62
N ILE A 123 7.89 4.34 -2.99
CA ILE A 123 6.65 4.29 -2.20
C ILE A 123 6.70 3.12 -1.21
N THR A 124 6.16 3.35 -0.01
CA THR A 124 6.14 2.36 1.08
C THR A 124 4.76 2.30 1.76
N ALA A 125 3.69 2.27 0.95
CA ALA A 125 2.32 2.24 1.44
C ALA A 125 2.10 1.10 2.43
N LEU A 126 1.70 1.44 3.66
CA LEU A 126 1.39 0.51 4.75
C LEU A 126 2.54 -0.44 5.14
N HIS A 127 3.79 -0.13 4.76
CA HIS A 127 4.96 -0.93 5.12
C HIS A 127 6.21 -0.05 5.21
N GLY A 128 7.37 -0.65 5.46
CA GLY A 128 8.64 0.04 5.49
C GLY A 128 8.94 0.65 6.86
N ARG A 129 9.53 1.82 6.87
CA ARG A 129 9.97 2.50 8.09
C ARG A 129 9.11 3.73 8.36
N GLY A 130 8.70 3.89 9.64
CA GLY A 130 7.82 5.01 10.05
C GLY A 130 8.49 6.38 9.95
N ASP A 131 9.78 6.46 10.25
CA ASP A 131 10.56 7.69 10.19
C ASP A 131 10.67 8.30 8.78
N ALA A 132 10.43 7.50 7.73
CA ALA A 132 10.36 8.01 6.36
C ALA A 132 9.18 8.98 6.09
N SER A 133 8.31 9.19 7.07
CA SER A 133 7.32 10.26 7.05
C SER A 133 7.95 11.64 7.12
N GLU A 134 9.15 11.79 7.69
CA GLU A 134 9.88 13.05 7.74
C GLU A 134 10.56 13.32 6.41
N GLY A 135 9.98 14.25 5.65
CA GLY A 135 10.32 14.44 4.24
C GLY A 135 11.62 15.20 3.98
N GLU A 136 12.20 15.88 4.96
CA GLU A 136 13.50 16.56 4.81
C GLU A 136 14.64 15.53 4.75
N THR A 137 14.64 14.54 5.64
CA THR A 137 15.61 13.45 5.66
C THR A 137 15.38 12.45 4.54
N PHE A 138 14.11 12.20 4.21
CA PHE A 138 13.72 11.16 3.25
C PHE A 138 12.97 11.73 2.02
N PRO A 139 13.57 12.69 1.26
CA PRO A 139 12.85 13.43 0.23
C PRO A 139 12.28 12.56 -0.92
N PHE A 140 12.76 11.34 -1.10
CA PHE A 140 12.33 10.42 -2.14
C PHE A 140 11.63 9.16 -1.62
N VAL A 141 11.24 9.13 -0.32
CA VAL A 141 10.52 8.00 0.28
C VAL A 141 9.15 8.45 0.76
N PHE A 142 8.09 7.81 0.26
CA PHE A 142 6.71 8.20 0.53
C PHE A 142 5.91 7.03 1.12
N PRO A 143 5.65 7.02 2.43
CA PRO A 143 4.67 6.12 3.05
C PRO A 143 3.26 6.32 2.50
N MET A 144 2.85 7.54 2.19
CA MET A 144 1.58 7.97 1.55
C MET A 144 0.29 7.49 2.23
N MET A 145 0.36 6.75 3.30
CA MET A 145 -0.74 6.25 4.12
C MET A 145 -0.20 6.02 5.53
N ALA A 146 -1.09 5.69 6.48
CA ALA A 146 -0.71 5.42 7.87
C ALA A 146 0.45 4.42 7.97
N THR A 147 1.58 4.88 8.50
CA THR A 147 2.71 4.01 8.82
C THR A 147 2.34 2.97 9.88
N TYR A 148 3.16 1.97 10.10
CA TYR A 148 2.93 1.01 11.19
C TYR A 148 2.86 1.67 12.56
N TRP A 149 3.51 2.81 12.75
CA TRP A 149 3.44 3.56 14.00
C TRP A 149 2.05 4.19 14.19
N SER A 150 1.51 4.84 13.15
CA SER A 150 0.14 5.37 13.18
C SER A 150 -0.92 4.26 13.27
N GLN A 151 -0.72 3.12 12.62
CA GLN A 151 -1.62 1.96 12.77
C GLN A 151 -1.66 1.46 14.21
N ALA A 152 -0.49 1.36 14.85
CA ALA A 152 -0.38 0.88 16.23
C ALA A 152 -1.06 1.82 17.23
N THR A 153 -0.91 3.13 17.05
CA THR A 153 -1.57 4.12 17.93
C THR A 153 -3.07 4.15 17.73
N VAL A 154 -3.59 4.00 16.52
CA VAL A 154 -5.03 3.87 16.26
C VAL A 154 -5.61 2.63 16.94
N LEU A 155 -4.93 1.47 16.84
CA LEU A 155 -5.39 0.25 17.53
C LEU A 155 -5.39 0.38 19.05
N ALA A 156 -4.37 1.00 19.63
CA ALA A 156 -4.28 1.24 21.06
C ALA A 156 -5.33 2.27 21.51
N ASP A 157 -5.52 3.35 20.76
CA ASP A 157 -6.56 4.35 21.05
C ASP A 157 -7.97 3.73 20.98
N TYR A 158 -8.22 2.84 20.05
CA TYR A 158 -9.49 2.11 20.02
C TYR A 158 -9.75 1.33 21.32
N ILE A 159 -8.72 0.69 21.90
CA ILE A 159 -8.85 0.03 23.20
C ILE A 159 -9.16 1.08 24.28
N ASP A 160 -8.46 2.20 24.26
CA ASP A 160 -8.64 3.28 25.25
C ASP A 160 -10.07 3.86 25.22
N GLN A 161 -10.56 4.19 24.04
CA GLN A 161 -11.85 4.87 23.87
C GLN A 161 -13.07 3.94 23.91
N HIS A 162 -12.92 2.69 23.45
CA HIS A 162 -14.07 1.80 23.18
C HIS A 162 -14.06 0.48 23.97
N GLN A 163 -12.95 0.16 24.66
CA GLN A 163 -12.81 -1.14 25.35
C GLN A 163 -12.44 -1.01 26.84
N GLY A 164 -12.81 0.12 27.44
CA GLY A 164 -12.71 0.31 28.90
C GLY A 164 -11.37 0.86 29.39
N GLY A 165 -10.64 1.58 28.52
CA GLY A 165 -9.40 2.25 28.86
C GLY A 165 -8.16 1.38 28.75
N LEU A 166 -7.00 2.04 28.72
CA LEU A 166 -5.68 1.41 28.73
C LEU A 166 -5.07 1.35 30.12
N GLU A 167 -5.38 2.30 31.01
CA GLU A 167 -4.79 2.44 32.36
C GLU A 167 -4.86 1.12 33.14
N GLY A 168 -3.71 0.65 33.63
CA GLY A 168 -3.57 -0.58 34.38
C GLY A 168 -3.80 -1.89 33.61
N LYS A 169 -4.03 -1.84 32.27
CA LYS A 169 -4.22 -3.02 31.44
C LYS A 169 -2.91 -3.70 31.05
N ARG A 170 -2.98 -4.99 30.75
CA ARG A 170 -1.88 -5.75 30.16
C ARG A 170 -2.16 -5.99 28.69
N ILE A 171 -1.35 -5.38 27.84
CA ILE A 171 -1.43 -5.49 26.39
C ILE A 171 -0.31 -6.41 25.89
N ALA A 172 -0.66 -7.47 25.17
CA ALA A 172 0.31 -8.31 24.50
C ALA A 172 0.43 -7.91 23.04
N LEU A 173 1.64 -7.59 22.58
CA LEU A 173 1.97 -7.49 21.16
C LEU A 173 2.54 -8.83 20.70
N VAL A 174 1.78 -9.60 19.92
CA VAL A 174 2.24 -10.85 19.30
C VAL A 174 2.73 -10.54 17.89
N HIS A 175 4.01 -10.77 17.62
CA HIS A 175 4.58 -10.33 16.35
C HIS A 175 5.54 -11.34 15.72
N ILE A 176 5.63 -11.35 14.40
CA ILE A 176 6.67 -12.09 13.69
C ILE A 176 8.05 -11.49 13.99
N ASP A 177 9.05 -12.33 14.22
CA ASP A 177 10.43 -11.87 14.44
C ASP A 177 11.10 -11.46 13.14
N SER A 178 10.80 -10.25 12.71
CA SER A 178 11.30 -9.63 11.46
C SER A 178 11.34 -8.10 11.63
N PRO A 179 12.00 -7.36 10.74
CA PRO A 179 11.91 -5.90 10.73
C PRO A 179 10.46 -5.39 10.71
N PHE A 180 9.57 -5.99 9.93
CA PHE A 180 8.14 -5.68 9.90
C PHE A 180 7.47 -5.88 11.27
N GLY A 181 7.69 -7.04 11.90
CA GLY A 181 7.02 -7.36 13.18
C GLY A 181 7.47 -6.47 14.33
N ARG A 182 8.66 -5.88 14.27
CA ARG A 182 9.21 -5.02 15.32
C ARG A 182 8.88 -3.54 15.16
N GLU A 183 8.35 -3.12 14.00
CA GLU A 183 8.03 -1.70 13.72
C GLU A 183 7.17 -1.02 14.80
N PRO A 184 6.08 -1.61 15.33
CA PRO A 184 5.20 -0.90 16.28
C PRO A 184 5.77 -0.80 17.69
N ILE A 185 6.86 -1.50 18.03
CA ILE A 185 7.35 -1.62 19.40
C ILE A 185 7.74 -0.27 20.02
N PRO A 186 8.51 0.62 19.36
CA PRO A 186 8.91 1.89 19.95
C PRO A 186 7.71 2.72 20.35
N VAL A 187 6.82 3.03 19.41
CA VAL A 187 5.67 3.91 19.63
C VAL A 187 4.68 3.33 20.66
N LEU A 188 4.51 2.00 20.68
CA LEU A 188 3.66 1.35 21.70
C LEU A 188 4.28 1.40 23.10
N ARG A 189 5.62 1.39 23.24
CA ARG A 189 6.29 1.58 24.53
C ARG A 189 6.11 2.99 25.06
N ASP A 190 6.31 4.00 24.22
CA ASP A 190 6.12 5.39 24.61
C ASP A 190 4.66 5.66 24.99
N LEU A 191 3.73 5.08 24.23
CA LEU A 191 2.31 5.15 24.57
C LEU A 191 1.99 4.41 25.89
N ALA A 192 2.64 3.27 26.17
CA ALA A 192 2.45 2.53 27.41
C ALA A 192 2.88 3.35 28.63
N GLU A 193 3.98 4.08 28.54
CA GLU A 193 4.44 5.00 29.60
C GLU A 193 3.46 6.17 29.78
N LYS A 194 3.01 6.78 28.66
CA LYS A 194 2.09 7.95 28.73
C LYS A 194 0.69 7.59 29.23
N LYS A 195 0.20 6.37 28.96
CA LYS A 195 -1.17 5.90 29.28
C LYS A 195 -1.24 4.91 30.44
N ASP A 196 -0.12 4.66 31.13
CA ASP A 196 0.00 3.77 32.30
C ASP A 196 -0.59 2.34 32.06
N PHE A 197 -0.14 1.70 30.99
CA PHE A 197 -0.44 0.28 30.75
C PHE A 197 0.82 -0.57 30.60
N GLU A 198 0.70 -1.86 30.91
CA GLU A 198 1.80 -2.81 30.75
C GLU A 198 1.81 -3.37 29.33
N LEU A 199 2.88 -3.07 28.56
CA LEU A 199 3.11 -3.64 27.24
C LEU A 199 4.14 -4.77 27.31
N ARG A 200 3.81 -5.94 26.74
CA ARG A 200 4.79 -7.00 26.53
C ARG A 200 4.74 -7.52 25.10
N ALA A 201 5.91 -7.53 24.44
CA ALA A 201 6.07 -8.09 23.11
C ALA A 201 6.41 -9.59 23.17
N PHE A 202 5.76 -10.37 22.31
CA PHE A 202 5.90 -11.82 22.17
C PHE A 202 6.22 -12.13 20.71
N ALA A 203 7.48 -12.40 20.45
CA ALA A 203 7.95 -12.74 19.11
C ALA A 203 7.69 -14.21 18.76
N TYR A 204 7.35 -14.50 17.51
CA TYR A 204 7.37 -15.84 16.95
C TYR A 204 8.26 -15.89 15.70
N PRO A 205 8.94 -17.04 15.43
CA PRO A 205 9.86 -17.13 14.31
C PRO A 205 9.16 -17.16 12.97
N SER A 206 9.82 -16.61 11.92
CA SER A 206 9.35 -16.76 10.54
C SER A 206 9.44 -18.25 10.09
N PRO A 207 8.49 -18.75 9.29
CA PRO A 207 7.35 -18.08 8.64
C PRO A 207 6.09 -17.97 9.52
N GLY A 208 6.14 -18.34 10.80
CA GLY A 208 5.05 -18.16 11.75
C GLY A 208 4.14 -19.38 11.94
N THR A 209 4.51 -20.56 11.44
CA THR A 209 3.74 -21.78 11.63
C THR A 209 3.94 -22.41 13.04
N GLU A 210 5.12 -22.16 13.65
CA GLU A 210 5.48 -22.67 14.97
C GLU A 210 5.44 -21.56 16.01
N GLN A 211 4.35 -21.52 16.81
CA GLN A 211 4.13 -20.47 17.81
C GLN A 211 3.89 -21.00 19.23
N SER A 212 4.03 -22.31 19.46
CA SER A 212 3.67 -22.96 20.73
C SER A 212 4.37 -22.34 21.95
N ALA A 213 5.67 -22.02 21.84
CA ALA A 213 6.43 -21.41 22.92
C ALA A 213 5.91 -20.00 23.24
N THR A 214 5.68 -19.19 22.20
CA THR A 214 5.15 -17.82 22.31
C THR A 214 3.83 -17.81 23.06
N TRP A 215 2.89 -18.68 22.70
CA TRP A 215 1.57 -18.76 23.35
C TRP A 215 1.60 -19.35 24.75
N SER A 216 2.57 -20.24 25.05
CA SER A 216 2.80 -20.73 26.43
C SER A 216 3.24 -19.60 27.36
N ASP A 217 4.09 -18.68 26.86
CA ASP A 217 4.55 -17.51 27.63
C ASP A 217 3.44 -16.47 27.78
N LEU A 218 2.69 -16.21 26.71
CA LEU A 218 1.55 -15.28 26.71
C LEU A 218 0.47 -15.74 27.71
N ARG A 219 0.18 -17.04 27.80
CA ARG A 219 -0.78 -17.56 28.75
C ARG A 219 -0.40 -17.25 30.22
N ARG A 220 0.89 -17.26 30.55
CA ARG A 220 1.37 -16.86 31.88
C ARG A 220 1.24 -15.37 32.15
N TYR A 221 1.35 -14.57 31.10
CA TYR A 221 1.20 -13.12 31.16
C TYR A 221 -0.24 -12.69 31.41
N ARG A 222 -1.23 -13.42 30.87
CA ARG A 222 -2.68 -13.15 30.99
C ARG A 222 -3.04 -11.74 30.52
N PRO A 223 -2.86 -11.39 29.25
CA PRO A 223 -3.19 -10.07 28.74
C PRO A 223 -4.70 -9.81 28.77
N ASP A 224 -5.07 -8.54 28.90
CA ASP A 224 -6.44 -8.07 28.74
C ASP A 224 -6.79 -7.94 27.25
N HIS A 225 -5.82 -7.51 26.42
CA HIS A 225 -5.93 -7.41 24.96
C HIS A 225 -4.68 -7.94 24.28
N VAL A 226 -4.88 -8.41 23.04
CA VAL A 226 -3.80 -8.90 22.17
C VAL A 226 -3.82 -8.10 20.86
N ILE A 227 -2.70 -7.46 20.55
CA ILE A 227 -2.45 -6.86 19.25
C ILE A 227 -1.56 -7.82 18.45
N ILE A 228 -2.03 -8.27 17.29
CA ILE A 228 -1.30 -9.20 16.43
C ILE A 228 -0.63 -8.41 15.29
N TRP A 229 0.69 -8.56 15.18
CA TRP A 229 1.50 -7.92 14.15
C TRP A 229 2.18 -8.97 13.29
N GLY A 230 1.44 -9.48 12.34
CA GLY A 230 1.83 -10.54 11.44
C GLY A 230 1.13 -10.42 10.08
N ALA A 231 1.31 -11.43 9.26
CA ALA A 231 0.67 -11.53 7.96
C ALA A 231 0.53 -13.01 7.54
N GLY A 232 -0.47 -13.31 6.73
CA GLY A 232 -0.71 -14.62 6.14
C GLY A 232 -0.86 -15.76 7.13
N GLY A 233 -0.27 -16.91 6.80
CA GLY A 233 -0.39 -18.13 7.60
C GLY A 233 0.02 -17.97 9.06
N GLY A 234 1.10 -17.23 9.33
CA GLY A 234 1.55 -16.93 10.70
C GLY A 234 0.54 -16.12 11.50
N GLN A 235 -0.10 -15.14 10.86
CA GLN A 235 -1.16 -14.34 11.49
C GLN A 235 -2.42 -15.17 11.76
N GLN A 236 -2.83 -16.03 10.81
CA GLN A 236 -3.93 -16.97 11.01
C GLN A 236 -3.69 -17.90 12.18
N VAL A 237 -2.45 -18.41 12.34
CA VAL A 237 -2.05 -19.19 13.52
C VAL A 237 -2.16 -18.36 14.79
N SER A 238 -1.68 -17.11 14.79
CA SER A 238 -1.77 -16.22 15.94
C SER A 238 -3.21 -15.98 16.39
N VAL A 239 -4.13 -15.71 15.46
CA VAL A 239 -5.55 -15.51 15.79
C VAL A 239 -6.17 -16.80 16.38
N ARG A 240 -5.93 -17.97 15.76
CA ARG A 240 -6.43 -19.26 16.28
C ARG A 240 -5.90 -19.54 17.66
N GLU A 241 -4.61 -19.32 17.91
CA GLU A 241 -4.00 -19.53 19.21
C GLU A 241 -4.52 -18.54 20.26
N ALA A 242 -4.76 -17.28 19.90
CA ALA A 242 -5.38 -16.32 20.83
C ALA A 242 -6.75 -16.83 21.31
N ILE A 243 -7.61 -17.22 20.39
CA ILE A 243 -8.94 -17.79 20.70
C ILE A 243 -8.82 -19.08 21.53
N ARG A 244 -7.94 -20.00 21.12
CA ARG A 244 -7.70 -21.28 21.85
C ARG A 244 -7.21 -21.06 23.28
N ASN A 245 -6.44 -20.00 23.52
CA ASN A 245 -5.95 -19.63 24.84
C ASN A 245 -6.95 -18.80 25.66
N GLY A 246 -8.18 -18.64 25.17
CA GLY A 246 -9.29 -18.02 25.91
C GLY A 246 -9.32 -16.50 25.84
N ILE A 247 -8.57 -15.90 24.92
CA ILE A 247 -8.72 -14.45 24.62
C ILE A 247 -10.05 -14.29 23.87
N ARG A 248 -10.92 -13.40 24.38
CA ARG A 248 -12.18 -13.10 23.71
C ARG A 248 -11.91 -12.39 22.38
N GLN A 249 -12.68 -12.73 21.37
CA GLN A 249 -12.49 -12.19 20.00
C GLN A 249 -12.49 -10.67 19.96
N GLU A 250 -13.37 -10.02 20.73
CA GLU A 250 -13.42 -8.57 20.84
C GLU A 250 -12.16 -7.94 21.44
N ASN A 251 -11.29 -8.72 22.07
CA ASN A 251 -10.03 -8.27 22.65
C ASN A 251 -8.82 -8.61 21.76
N ILE A 252 -9.05 -9.12 20.55
CA ILE A 252 -8.03 -9.41 19.56
C ILE A 252 -8.09 -8.33 18.48
N LEU A 253 -6.99 -7.60 18.32
CA LEU A 253 -6.82 -6.58 17.30
C LEU A 253 -5.64 -6.94 16.40
N SER A 254 -5.68 -6.53 15.15
CA SER A 254 -4.66 -6.86 14.16
C SER A 254 -4.21 -5.64 13.38
N VAL A 255 -2.96 -5.64 12.96
CA VAL A 255 -2.46 -4.78 11.89
C VAL A 255 -3.29 -4.96 10.61
N VAL A 256 -3.17 -4.07 9.65
CA VAL A 256 -3.91 -4.05 8.38
C VAL A 256 -3.91 -5.38 7.59
N TRP A 257 -2.92 -6.25 7.80
CA TRP A 257 -2.70 -7.49 7.04
C TRP A 257 -3.55 -8.69 7.51
N LEU A 258 -4.81 -8.47 7.85
CA LEU A 258 -5.78 -9.53 8.18
C LEU A 258 -6.97 -9.39 7.21
N ALA A 259 -6.90 -10.07 6.07
CA ALA A 259 -7.89 -9.97 4.99
C ALA A 259 -9.07 -10.94 5.17
N GLU A 260 -10.03 -10.86 4.25
CA GLU A 260 -11.22 -11.72 4.21
C GLU A 260 -10.85 -13.21 4.08
N THR A 261 -9.83 -13.49 3.27
CA THR A 261 -9.31 -14.86 3.07
C THR A 261 -8.71 -15.41 4.37
N ASP A 262 -7.98 -14.58 5.12
CA ASP A 262 -7.43 -14.98 6.42
C ASP A 262 -8.54 -15.26 7.42
N ALA A 263 -9.57 -14.42 7.46
CA ALA A 263 -10.72 -14.59 8.33
C ALA A 263 -11.47 -15.90 8.05
N ARG A 264 -11.72 -16.19 6.78
CA ARG A 264 -12.33 -17.47 6.35
C ARG A 264 -11.46 -18.67 6.70
N ASN A 265 -10.14 -18.58 6.50
CA ASN A 265 -9.18 -19.65 6.82
C ASN A 265 -9.05 -19.92 8.32
N VAL A 266 -9.19 -18.89 9.16
CA VAL A 266 -9.22 -19.07 10.64
C VAL A 266 -10.46 -19.84 11.07
N GLY A 267 -11.59 -19.66 10.39
CA GLY A 267 -12.82 -20.38 10.66
C GLY A 267 -14.07 -19.50 10.70
N GLY A 268 -14.12 -18.47 9.88
CA GLY A 268 -15.30 -17.61 9.67
C GLY A 268 -15.93 -17.11 10.96
N ASN A 269 -16.98 -17.78 11.42
CA ASN A 269 -17.71 -17.40 12.64
C ASN A 269 -16.88 -17.42 13.93
N HIS A 270 -15.77 -18.17 13.98
CA HIS A 270 -14.86 -18.15 15.14
C HIS A 270 -14.10 -16.81 15.26
N MET A 271 -14.07 -16.02 14.21
CA MET A 271 -13.46 -14.70 14.20
C MET A 271 -14.41 -13.55 14.54
N ASN A 272 -15.71 -13.81 14.71
CA ASN A 272 -16.67 -12.73 14.97
C ASN A 272 -16.24 -11.84 16.12
N GLY A 273 -16.08 -10.54 15.86
CA GLY A 273 -15.63 -9.57 16.83
C GLY A 273 -14.13 -9.32 16.85
N VAL A 274 -13.31 -10.13 16.17
CA VAL A 274 -11.89 -9.82 15.96
C VAL A 274 -11.79 -8.53 15.13
N LYS A 275 -10.88 -7.66 15.51
CA LYS A 275 -10.71 -6.33 14.92
C LYS A 275 -9.43 -6.23 14.12
N ARG A 276 -9.40 -5.26 13.22
CA ARG A 276 -8.19 -4.89 12.49
C ARG A 276 -8.12 -3.39 12.26
N PHE A 277 -6.91 -2.91 12.02
CA PHE A 277 -6.72 -1.61 11.38
C PHE A 277 -7.15 -1.70 9.90
N GLU A 278 -7.80 -0.67 9.42
CA GLU A 278 -8.18 -0.53 8.01
C GLU A 278 -7.71 0.82 7.48
N ALA A 279 -6.98 0.79 6.37
CA ALA A 279 -6.47 2.00 5.68
C ALA A 279 -7.27 2.34 4.43
N VAL A 280 -7.90 1.32 3.82
CA VAL A 280 -8.61 1.42 2.55
C VAL A 280 -9.89 0.59 2.66
N GLY A 281 -11.01 1.13 2.20
CA GLY A 281 -12.29 0.45 2.18
C GLY A 281 -12.29 -0.80 1.32
N THR A 282 -12.98 -1.84 1.77
CA THR A 282 -13.13 -3.12 1.06
C THR A 282 -14.44 -3.18 0.29
N GLY A 283 -14.59 -4.17 -0.59
CA GLY A 283 -15.77 -4.33 -1.42
C GLY A 283 -15.63 -3.66 -2.78
N THR A 284 -16.64 -3.87 -3.60
CA THR A 284 -16.67 -3.39 -5.00
C THR A 284 -17.49 -2.10 -5.18
N ASP A 285 -18.13 -1.59 -4.13
CA ASP A 285 -19.06 -0.46 -4.25
C ASP A 285 -18.37 0.91 -4.42
N HIS A 286 -17.04 0.94 -4.33
CA HIS A 286 -16.27 2.17 -4.51
C HIS A 286 -16.24 2.59 -5.99
N PRO A 287 -16.47 3.89 -6.32
CA PRO A 287 -16.52 4.35 -7.70
C PRO A 287 -15.29 4.00 -8.54
N ILE A 288 -14.10 4.02 -7.94
CA ILE A 288 -12.86 3.67 -8.62
C ILE A 288 -12.80 2.16 -8.96
N ILE A 289 -13.35 1.30 -8.11
CA ILE A 289 -13.43 -0.14 -8.37
C ILE A 289 -14.50 -0.44 -9.43
N GLN A 290 -15.62 0.28 -9.42
CA GLN A 290 -16.64 0.17 -10.46
C GLN A 290 -16.09 0.52 -11.84
N ASP A 291 -15.30 1.59 -11.96
CA ASP A 291 -14.65 1.94 -13.24
C ASP A 291 -13.67 0.84 -13.69
N ILE A 292 -12.92 0.23 -12.76
CA ILE A 292 -12.05 -0.91 -13.09
C ILE A 292 -12.87 -2.10 -13.57
N MET A 293 -13.98 -2.40 -12.91
CA MET A 293 -14.87 -3.49 -13.34
C MET A 293 -15.40 -3.26 -14.74
N GLU A 294 -15.95 -2.07 -15.02
CA GLU A 294 -16.56 -1.73 -16.30
C GLU A 294 -15.54 -1.68 -17.46
N HIS A 295 -14.36 -1.07 -17.23
CA HIS A 295 -13.43 -0.77 -18.31
C HIS A 295 -12.26 -1.74 -18.43
N VAL A 296 -11.98 -2.53 -17.40
CA VAL A 296 -10.84 -3.45 -17.37
C VAL A 296 -11.28 -4.91 -17.22
N ILE A 297 -12.09 -5.23 -16.21
CA ILE A 297 -12.43 -6.62 -15.89
C ILE A 297 -13.46 -7.20 -16.87
N GLU A 298 -14.59 -6.54 -17.05
CA GLU A 298 -15.68 -7.01 -17.93
C GLU A 298 -15.24 -7.15 -19.40
N PRO A 299 -14.41 -6.22 -19.95
CA PRO A 299 -13.85 -6.41 -21.30
C PRO A 299 -12.75 -7.48 -21.40
N GLY A 300 -12.40 -8.17 -20.28
CA GLY A 300 -11.35 -9.20 -20.25
C GLY A 300 -9.93 -8.65 -20.36
N ARG A 301 -9.69 -7.43 -19.92
CA ARG A 301 -8.37 -6.76 -19.95
C ARG A 301 -7.62 -6.84 -18.62
N GLY A 302 -8.26 -7.32 -17.56
CA GLY A 302 -7.70 -7.53 -16.24
C GLY A 302 -6.66 -8.66 -16.22
N GLN A 303 -5.76 -8.64 -15.26
CA GLN A 303 -4.63 -9.55 -15.17
C GLN A 303 -4.65 -10.38 -13.88
N GLY A 304 -5.62 -11.21 -13.71
CA GLY A 304 -5.72 -12.06 -12.54
C GLY A 304 -7.13 -12.61 -12.35
N SER A 305 -7.44 -13.05 -11.15
CA SER A 305 -8.77 -13.56 -10.83
C SER A 305 -9.77 -12.43 -10.60
N ALA A 306 -10.94 -12.51 -11.25
CA ALA A 306 -12.05 -11.60 -10.96
C ALA A 306 -12.53 -11.69 -9.50
N ASN A 307 -12.26 -12.81 -8.81
CA ASN A 307 -12.60 -12.98 -7.40
C ASN A 307 -11.74 -12.13 -6.45
N ASN A 308 -10.62 -11.62 -6.92
CA ASN A 308 -9.74 -10.75 -6.12
C ASN A 308 -10.25 -9.31 -6.09
N VAL A 309 -11.08 -8.91 -7.06
CA VAL A 309 -11.59 -7.54 -7.17
C VAL A 309 -12.44 -7.18 -5.95
N GLY A 310 -12.09 -6.09 -5.29
CA GLY A 310 -12.78 -5.64 -4.09
C GLY A 310 -12.28 -6.26 -2.77
N THR A 311 -11.33 -7.22 -2.81
CA THR A 311 -10.70 -7.70 -1.58
C THR A 311 -9.82 -6.64 -0.95
N THR A 312 -9.50 -6.82 0.34
CA THR A 312 -8.63 -5.90 1.09
C THR A 312 -7.33 -5.61 0.34
N TYR A 313 -6.61 -6.64 -0.07
CA TYR A 313 -5.28 -6.45 -0.68
C TYR A 313 -5.38 -5.86 -2.09
N TYR A 314 -6.39 -6.25 -2.85
CA TYR A 314 -6.65 -5.66 -4.17
C TYR A 314 -6.92 -4.15 -4.06
N ASN A 315 -7.83 -3.74 -3.17
CA ASN A 315 -8.18 -2.34 -3.00
C ASN A 315 -7.01 -1.50 -2.47
N ILE A 316 -6.16 -2.07 -1.60
CA ILE A 316 -4.90 -1.42 -1.18
C ILE A 316 -3.98 -1.21 -2.40
N GLY A 317 -3.86 -2.19 -3.29
CA GLY A 317 -3.10 -2.05 -4.53
C GLY A 317 -3.61 -0.93 -5.44
N VAL A 318 -4.93 -0.87 -5.62
CA VAL A 318 -5.60 0.21 -6.37
C VAL A 318 -5.32 1.57 -5.73
N ALA A 319 -5.56 1.73 -4.42
CA ALA A 319 -5.35 2.99 -3.70
C ALA A 319 -3.89 3.46 -3.78
N THR A 320 -2.94 2.53 -3.61
CA THR A 320 -1.51 2.81 -3.72
C THR A 320 -1.15 3.43 -5.07
N MET A 321 -1.64 2.84 -6.17
CA MET A 321 -1.38 3.39 -7.51
C MET A 321 -2.22 4.63 -7.79
N ALA A 322 -3.40 4.78 -7.20
CA ALA A 322 -4.20 5.99 -7.35
C ALA A 322 -3.46 7.22 -6.79
N VAL A 323 -2.84 7.09 -5.61
CA VAL A 323 -1.99 8.16 -5.04
C VAL A 323 -0.76 8.42 -5.92
N ALA A 324 -0.08 7.38 -6.38
CA ALA A 324 1.11 7.53 -7.22
C ALA A 324 0.81 8.18 -8.59
N VAL A 325 -0.31 7.83 -9.19
CA VAL A 325 -0.79 8.42 -10.47
C VAL A 325 -1.21 9.87 -10.25
N GLU A 326 -1.87 10.19 -9.15
CA GLU A 326 -2.22 11.58 -8.82
C GLU A 326 -0.96 12.45 -8.68
N ALA A 327 0.06 11.97 -7.95
CA ALA A 327 1.35 12.66 -7.86
C ALA A 327 1.99 12.88 -9.24
N ALA A 328 1.99 11.85 -10.09
CA ALA A 328 2.54 11.94 -11.42
C ALA A 328 1.75 12.92 -12.32
N ARG A 329 0.41 12.94 -12.17
CA ARG A 329 -0.46 13.88 -12.90
C ARG A 329 -0.18 15.33 -12.49
N LEU A 330 -0.13 15.62 -11.20
CA LEU A 330 0.20 16.95 -10.68
C LEU A 330 1.59 17.39 -11.14
N ALA A 331 2.59 16.50 -11.06
CA ALA A 331 3.93 16.79 -11.52
C ALA A 331 4.00 17.10 -13.04
N MET A 332 3.28 16.32 -13.85
CA MET A 332 3.26 16.54 -15.30
C MET A 332 2.53 17.81 -15.71
N GLN A 333 1.47 18.18 -14.99
CA GLN A 333 0.74 19.43 -15.22
C GLN A 333 1.57 20.66 -14.86
N GLU A 334 2.31 20.61 -13.73
CA GLU A 334 3.10 21.74 -13.26
C GLU A 334 4.44 21.86 -13.99
N PHE A 335 5.17 20.76 -14.17
CA PHE A 335 6.56 20.78 -14.65
C PHE A 335 6.74 20.23 -16.07
N GLY A 336 5.70 19.65 -16.67
CA GLY A 336 5.75 19.05 -18.01
C GLY A 336 6.63 17.80 -18.12
N ALA A 337 6.63 17.20 -19.30
CA ALA A 337 7.47 16.04 -19.64
C ALA A 337 8.96 16.41 -19.84
N PRO A 338 9.90 15.44 -19.70
CA PRO A 338 9.70 14.13 -19.16
C PRO A 338 9.46 14.16 -17.64
N LEU A 339 8.75 13.15 -17.10
CA LEU A 339 8.63 12.96 -15.66
C LEU A 339 9.96 12.42 -15.12
N THR A 340 10.53 13.10 -14.13
CA THR A 340 11.74 12.70 -13.40
C THR A 340 11.40 12.35 -11.96
N GLY A 341 12.31 11.69 -11.22
CA GLY A 341 12.09 11.42 -9.81
C GLY A 341 11.90 12.69 -8.99
N GLU A 342 12.65 13.78 -9.28
CA GLU A 342 12.47 15.08 -8.61
C GLU A 342 11.09 15.68 -8.85
N LYS A 343 10.64 15.72 -10.13
CA LYS A 343 9.30 16.21 -10.45
C LYS A 343 8.21 15.36 -9.76
N LEU A 344 8.39 14.03 -9.76
CA LEU A 344 7.45 13.13 -9.12
C LEU A 344 7.43 13.33 -7.59
N ARG A 345 8.59 13.52 -6.94
CA ARG A 345 8.68 13.92 -5.53
C ARG A 345 7.85 15.18 -5.26
N ASP A 346 8.02 16.20 -6.08
CA ASP A 346 7.31 17.45 -5.92
C ASP A 346 5.81 17.28 -6.19
N GLY A 347 5.44 16.44 -7.16
CA GLY A 347 4.04 16.05 -7.40
C GLY A 347 3.39 15.34 -6.19
N PHE A 348 4.12 14.47 -5.50
CA PHE A 348 3.63 13.89 -4.24
C PHE A 348 3.33 14.96 -3.19
N ARG A 349 4.21 15.96 -3.05
CA ARG A 349 4.08 17.07 -2.09
C ARG A 349 2.99 18.09 -2.47
N MET A 350 2.39 17.95 -3.64
CA MET A 350 1.25 18.75 -4.12
C MET A 350 -0.09 18.05 -3.88
N ILE A 351 -0.10 16.82 -3.36
CA ILE A 351 -1.34 16.09 -3.06
C ILE A 351 -2.05 16.76 -1.90
N GLU A 352 -3.30 17.17 -2.12
CA GLU A 352 -4.14 17.81 -1.12
C GLU A 352 -5.53 17.17 -1.10
N ASN A 353 -5.96 16.70 0.09
CA ASN A 353 -7.28 16.09 0.32
C ASN A 353 -7.65 14.96 -0.66
N PHE A 354 -6.69 14.17 -1.08
CA PHE A 354 -6.92 13.07 -2.02
C PHE A 354 -7.42 11.81 -1.27
N ASP A 355 -8.54 11.25 -1.71
CA ASP A 355 -9.24 10.15 -1.03
C ASP A 355 -9.51 8.92 -1.93
N ALA A 356 -8.89 8.86 -3.11
CA ALA A 356 -9.16 7.83 -4.12
C ALA A 356 -10.67 7.64 -4.39
N ARG A 357 -11.40 8.74 -4.52
CA ARG A 357 -12.85 8.79 -4.75
C ARG A 357 -13.66 8.15 -3.60
N GLY A 358 -13.25 8.41 -2.37
CA GLY A 358 -13.92 7.95 -1.15
C GLY A 358 -13.55 6.54 -0.71
N MET A 359 -12.56 5.90 -1.33
CA MET A 359 -12.11 4.56 -0.95
C MET A 359 -11.14 4.56 0.23
N MET A 360 -10.47 5.67 0.50
CA MET A 360 -9.51 5.85 1.59
C MET A 360 -9.76 7.18 2.31
N PRO A 361 -9.20 7.42 3.51
CA PRO A 361 -9.27 8.74 4.13
C PRO A 361 -8.60 9.78 3.24
N PRO A 362 -9.07 11.04 3.26
CA PRO A 362 -8.40 12.11 2.54
C PRO A 362 -7.00 12.34 3.11
N ILE A 363 -5.99 12.30 2.25
CA ILE A 363 -4.60 12.55 2.61
C ILE A 363 -4.09 13.87 2.01
N THR A 364 -3.22 14.52 2.74
CA THR A 364 -2.46 15.68 2.26
C THR A 364 -0.99 15.42 2.52
N ILE A 365 -0.20 15.31 1.46
CA ILE A 365 1.23 15.05 1.54
C ILE A 365 1.98 16.37 1.37
N THR A 366 2.87 16.68 2.31
CA THR A 366 3.65 17.91 2.31
C THR A 366 5.16 17.60 2.26
N ALA A 367 5.99 18.64 2.22
CA ALA A 367 7.44 18.45 2.34
C ALA A 367 7.85 17.88 3.71
N ASP A 368 7.05 18.14 4.75
CA ASP A 368 7.31 17.73 6.12
C ASP A 368 6.63 16.41 6.50
N ASP A 369 5.48 16.10 5.88
CA ASP A 369 4.70 14.88 6.15
C ASP A 369 4.46 14.07 4.88
N HIS A 370 5.23 13.01 4.69
CA HIS A 370 5.10 12.09 3.57
C HIS A 370 4.11 10.92 3.81
N GLN A 371 3.53 10.78 5.02
CA GLN A 371 2.48 9.78 5.27
C GLN A 371 1.06 10.32 5.01
N GLY A 372 0.88 11.65 4.98
CA GLY A 372 -0.41 12.27 4.73
C GLY A 372 -1.38 12.23 5.92
N GLY A 373 -0.86 12.39 7.15
CA GLY A 373 -1.65 12.53 8.37
C GLY A 373 -1.87 11.25 9.19
N GLY A 374 -1.53 10.08 8.68
CA GLY A 374 -1.56 8.83 9.45
C GLY A 374 -2.96 8.30 9.78
N TYR A 375 -3.95 8.59 8.94
CA TYR A 375 -5.35 8.22 9.15
C TYR A 375 -5.63 6.74 8.87
N GLY A 376 -6.56 6.18 9.63
CA GLY A 376 -7.15 4.87 9.43
C GLY A 376 -8.43 4.73 10.23
N ARG A 377 -9.00 3.53 10.23
CA ARG A 377 -10.16 3.19 11.08
C ARG A 377 -10.01 1.77 11.62
N VAL A 378 -10.88 1.42 12.58
CA VAL A 378 -10.97 0.06 13.11
C VAL A 378 -12.22 -0.60 12.55
N SER A 379 -12.06 -1.82 12.01
CA SER A 379 -13.15 -2.66 11.53
C SER A 379 -13.18 -3.97 12.33
N ALA A 380 -14.37 -4.58 12.46
CA ALA A 380 -14.54 -5.90 13.05
C ALA A 380 -15.08 -6.90 12.04
N TRP A 381 -14.68 -8.15 12.19
CA TRP A 381 -15.24 -9.26 11.41
C TRP A 381 -16.63 -9.65 11.94
N ASN A 382 -17.64 -9.68 11.07
CA ASN A 382 -19.02 -10.04 11.42
C ASN A 382 -19.38 -11.50 11.08
N GLY A 383 -18.44 -12.27 10.53
CA GLY A 383 -18.64 -13.65 10.04
C GLY A 383 -18.60 -13.75 8.52
N GLU A 384 -18.78 -12.65 7.80
CA GLU A 384 -18.83 -12.58 6.33
C GLU A 384 -17.90 -11.50 5.77
N ALA A 385 -17.91 -10.32 6.39
CA ALA A 385 -17.19 -9.13 5.94
C ALA A 385 -16.57 -8.34 7.12
N TRP A 386 -15.71 -7.40 6.79
CA TRP A 386 -15.19 -6.40 7.70
C TRP A 386 -16.14 -5.21 7.78
N GLU A 387 -16.69 -4.94 8.95
CA GLU A 387 -17.56 -3.80 9.22
C GLU A 387 -16.81 -2.69 9.94
N PRO A 388 -16.79 -1.46 9.42
CA PRO A 388 -16.20 -0.34 10.12
C PRO A 388 -16.89 -0.07 11.47
N LEU A 389 -16.09 0.08 12.53
CA LEU A 389 -16.56 0.43 13.88
C LEU A 389 -16.33 1.91 14.18
N THR A 390 -15.45 2.57 13.45
CA THR A 390 -15.12 4.00 13.61
C THR A 390 -15.13 4.68 12.25
N ASP A 391 -15.25 6.00 12.27
CA ASP A 391 -14.86 6.84 11.14
C ASP A 391 -13.34 6.81 10.94
N TRP A 392 -12.84 7.44 9.87
CA TRP A 392 -11.42 7.66 9.65
C TRP A 392 -10.87 8.64 10.66
N TYR A 393 -9.79 8.29 11.36
CA TYR A 393 -9.12 9.16 12.31
C TYR A 393 -7.64 8.82 12.47
N ALA A 394 -6.87 9.74 13.00
CA ALA A 394 -5.50 9.53 13.42
C ALA A 394 -5.42 9.69 14.96
N ALA A 395 -4.57 8.89 15.61
CA ALA A 395 -4.48 8.88 17.07
C ALA A 395 -3.03 9.06 17.52
N HIS A 396 -2.85 9.82 18.62
CA HIS A 396 -1.56 10.00 19.28
C HIS A 396 -0.41 10.40 18.34
N GLN A 397 -0.72 11.27 17.37
CA GLN A 397 0.27 11.70 16.37
C GLN A 397 1.43 12.49 17.01
N ASP A 398 1.24 13.08 18.17
CA ASP A 398 2.32 13.65 18.97
C ASP A 398 3.40 12.62 19.31
N ILE A 399 3.01 11.42 19.76
CA ILE A 399 3.93 10.31 20.06
C ILE A 399 4.57 9.77 18.78
N VAL A 400 3.76 9.61 17.72
CA VAL A 400 4.26 9.13 16.42
C VAL A 400 5.34 10.07 15.88
N TRP A 401 5.11 11.39 15.92
CA TRP A 401 6.07 12.37 15.42
C TRP A 401 7.32 12.51 16.31
N GLU A 402 7.21 12.37 17.63
CA GLU A 402 8.39 12.28 18.51
C GLU A 402 9.34 11.13 18.08
N GLU A 403 8.79 9.95 17.75
CA GLU A 403 9.57 8.81 17.31
C GLU A 403 10.08 8.98 15.87
N ILE A 404 9.28 9.59 14.97
CA ILE A 404 9.69 9.93 13.59
C ILE A 404 10.92 10.84 13.62
N GLU A 405 10.86 11.94 14.36
CA GLU A 405 11.95 12.93 14.46
C GLU A 405 13.22 12.32 15.06
N LYS A 406 13.07 11.51 16.10
CA LYS A 406 14.17 10.82 16.78
C LYS A 406 14.88 9.82 15.84
N ASP A 407 14.14 8.97 15.13
CA ASP A 407 14.74 7.98 14.23
C ASP A 407 15.29 8.63 12.96
N ALA A 408 14.65 9.67 12.41
CA ALA A 408 15.15 10.46 11.31
C ALA A 408 16.48 11.17 11.69
N ALA A 409 16.58 11.74 12.90
CA ALA A 409 17.82 12.30 13.43
C ALA A 409 18.91 11.22 13.55
N GLY A 410 18.58 10.03 14.05
CA GLY A 410 19.49 8.88 14.10
C GLY A 410 20.00 8.49 12.72
N PHE A 411 19.13 8.47 11.70
CA PHE A 411 19.53 8.19 10.33
C PHE A 411 20.50 9.23 9.76
N ARG A 412 20.27 10.54 9.99
CA ARG A 412 21.19 11.61 9.58
C ARG A 412 22.57 11.47 10.22
N GLU A 413 22.64 11.00 11.46
CA GLU A 413 23.89 10.75 12.19
C GLU A 413 24.56 9.40 11.85
N GLY A 414 23.96 8.59 10.97
CA GLY A 414 24.49 7.29 10.55
C GLY A 414 24.30 6.17 11.59
N ARG A 415 23.33 6.31 12.49
CA ARG A 415 22.96 5.32 13.52
C ARG A 415 21.89 4.33 13.05
#